data_29f637347a53d22a63ebe4035cf6f245
#
_entry.id   29f637347a53d22a63ebe4035cf6f245
#
_cell.length_a   1.000
_cell.length_b   1.000
_cell.length_c   1.000
_cell.angle_alpha   90.00
_cell.angle_beta   90.00
_cell.angle_gamma   90.00
#
_symmetry.space_group_name_H-M   'P 1'
#
loop_
_entity.id
_entity.type
_entity.pdbx_description
1 polymer ?
#
loop_
_entity_poly.entity_id
_entity_poly.type
_entity_poly.pdbx_seq_one_letter_code
_entity_poly.pdbx_strand_id
1 'polypeptide(L)'
;MSKAIQALLTGMLITFILDFFLFLGVLLHYIEFYNIELYYNILFVDNQNWYLFFSLSIIFGWMVIYLKNYKISLIPILIIATLTSLTLFENIGYKAGEAMFMKKNITLHSAKFTYIGNIIYDGREEITFYDNELSKTITIKKKDLI
;
A
#
# COMPACT_ATOMS: atom_id res chain seq x y z
N MET A 1 -22.58 20.14 14.79
CA MET A 1 -21.19 19.84 14.42
C MET A 1 -20.70 20.93 13.46
N SER A 2 -19.51 21.47 13.62
CA SER A 2 -19.02 22.51 12.71
C SER A 2 -18.81 21.93 11.30
N LYS A 3 -18.99 22.78 10.26
CA LYS A 3 -18.76 22.37 8.85
C LYS A 3 -17.33 21.84 8.63
N ALA A 4 -16.37 22.38 9.37
CA ALA A 4 -14.96 21.91 9.26
C ALA A 4 -14.80 20.48 9.76
N ILE A 5 -15.45 20.10 10.87
CA ILE A 5 -15.41 18.73 11.38
C ILE A 5 -16.14 17.78 10.41
N GLN A 6 -17.29 18.20 9.85
CA GLN A 6 -17.98 17.42 8.84
C GLN A 6 -17.10 17.18 7.61
N ALA A 7 -16.42 18.22 7.11
CA ALA A 7 -15.51 18.10 5.99
C ALA A 7 -14.38 17.10 6.30
N LEU A 8 -13.72 17.25 7.43
CA LEU A 8 -12.62 16.34 7.81
C LEU A 8 -13.09 14.88 7.89
N LEU A 9 -14.19 14.61 8.59
CA LEU A 9 -14.70 13.24 8.73
C LEU A 9 -15.15 12.64 7.39
N THR A 10 -15.83 13.44 6.55
CA THR A 10 -16.23 13.00 5.20
C THR A 10 -15.01 12.70 4.34
N GLY A 11 -14.00 13.55 4.37
CA GLY A 11 -12.77 13.33 3.63
C GLY A 11 -12.01 12.10 4.11
N MET A 12 -11.90 11.91 5.42
CA MET A 12 -11.25 10.69 5.99
C MET A 12 -11.98 9.43 5.56
N LEU A 13 -13.32 9.42 5.56
CA LEU A 13 -14.08 8.27 5.09
C LEU A 13 -13.84 7.97 3.62
N ILE A 14 -13.84 9.01 2.77
CA ILE A 14 -13.57 8.84 1.33
C ILE A 14 -12.17 8.30 1.12
N THR A 15 -11.15 8.93 1.71
CA THR A 15 -9.75 8.49 1.56
C THR A 15 -9.55 7.06 2.07
N PHE A 16 -10.17 6.72 3.20
CA PHE A 16 -10.11 5.36 3.73
C PHE A 16 -10.69 4.33 2.75
N ILE A 17 -11.82 4.62 2.10
CA ILE A 17 -12.41 3.72 1.09
C ILE A 17 -11.48 3.56 -0.12
N LEU A 18 -10.84 4.63 -0.57
CA LEU A 18 -9.89 4.59 -1.70
C LEU A 18 -8.66 3.74 -1.36
N ASP A 19 -8.07 3.95 -0.20
CA ASP A 19 -6.93 3.18 0.29
C ASP A 19 -7.31 1.72 0.54
N PHE A 20 -8.55 1.47 1.02
CA PHE A 20 -9.05 0.11 1.22
C PHE A 20 -8.97 -0.71 -0.07
N PHE A 21 -9.45 -0.18 -1.19
CA PHE A 21 -9.40 -0.89 -2.47
C PHE A 21 -7.97 -1.06 -2.97
N LEU A 22 -7.12 -0.05 -2.81
CA LEU A 22 -5.71 -0.13 -3.18
C LEU A 22 -5.00 -1.26 -2.45
N PHE A 23 -5.06 -1.26 -1.12
CA PHE A 23 -4.36 -2.27 -0.31
C PHE A 23 -4.99 -3.66 -0.42
N LEU A 24 -6.31 -3.75 -0.62
CA LEU A 24 -6.98 -5.03 -0.87
C LEU A 24 -6.48 -5.65 -2.17
N GLY A 25 -6.40 -4.88 -3.26
CA GLY A 25 -5.88 -5.38 -4.53
C GLY A 25 -4.43 -5.84 -4.45
N VAL A 26 -3.60 -5.09 -3.72
CA VAL A 26 -2.20 -5.46 -3.48
C VAL A 26 -2.10 -6.72 -2.60
N LEU A 27 -2.93 -6.86 -1.57
CA LEU A 27 -2.95 -8.05 -0.74
C LEU A 27 -3.26 -9.30 -1.58
N LEU A 28 -4.35 -9.25 -2.36
CA LEU A 28 -4.84 -10.40 -3.13
C LEU A 28 -3.89 -10.81 -4.27
N HIS A 29 -3.19 -9.85 -4.89
CA HIS A 29 -2.46 -10.13 -6.14
C HIS A 29 -0.95 -10.02 -6.02
N TYR A 30 -0.43 -9.44 -4.93
CA TYR A 30 1.01 -9.37 -4.71
C TYR A 30 1.43 -10.14 -3.45
N ILE A 31 0.83 -9.86 -2.32
CA ILE A 31 1.20 -10.51 -1.04
C ILE A 31 0.87 -12.01 -1.08
N GLU A 32 -0.35 -12.36 -1.52
CA GLU A 32 -0.75 -13.77 -1.66
C GLU A 32 0.03 -14.50 -2.76
N PHE A 33 0.38 -13.82 -3.86
CA PHE A 33 1.21 -14.43 -4.92
C PHE A 33 2.56 -14.96 -4.39
N TYR A 34 3.17 -14.25 -3.47
CA TYR A 34 4.43 -14.68 -2.83
C TYR A 34 4.23 -15.53 -1.58
N ASN A 35 2.99 -15.95 -1.27
CA ASN A 35 2.62 -16.71 -0.07
C ASN A 35 3.11 -16.06 1.24
N ILE A 36 3.02 -14.74 1.33
CA ILE A 36 3.39 -13.99 2.52
C ILE A 36 2.20 -14.01 3.49
N GLU A 37 2.39 -14.59 4.69
CA GLU A 37 1.38 -14.63 5.73
C GLU A 37 1.23 -13.23 6.38
N LEU A 38 0.39 -12.40 5.78
CA LEU A 38 0.17 -11.03 6.23
C LEU A 38 -1.31 -10.69 6.25
N TYR A 39 -1.80 -10.23 7.41
CA TYR A 39 -3.18 -9.75 7.53
C TYR A 39 -3.35 -8.36 6.94
N TYR A 40 -4.52 -8.10 6.37
CA TYR A 40 -4.87 -6.80 5.77
C TYR A 40 -4.61 -5.61 6.68
N ASN A 41 -5.01 -5.70 7.96
CA ASN A 41 -4.83 -4.61 8.93
C ASN A 41 -3.36 -4.27 9.17
N ILE A 42 -2.47 -5.26 9.18
CA ILE A 42 -1.03 -5.06 9.33
C ILE A 42 -0.47 -4.42 8.06
N LEU A 43 -0.81 -4.96 6.88
CA LEU A 43 -0.42 -4.39 5.59
C LEU A 43 -0.81 -2.91 5.51
N PHE A 44 -2.08 -2.60 5.83
CA PHE A 44 -2.60 -1.24 5.80
C PHE A 44 -1.87 -0.30 6.76
N VAL A 45 -1.81 -0.67 8.06
CA VAL A 45 -1.25 0.22 9.09
C VAL A 45 0.25 0.47 8.90
N ASP A 46 1.00 -0.54 8.50
CA ASP A 46 2.46 -0.45 8.36
C ASP A 46 2.89 0.32 7.12
N ASN A 47 2.07 0.28 6.07
CA ASN A 47 2.44 0.86 4.77
C ASN A 47 1.61 2.10 4.40
N GLN A 48 0.70 2.53 5.28
CA GLN A 48 -0.08 3.74 5.07
C GLN A 48 0.80 4.99 5.15
N ASN A 49 0.77 5.78 4.08
CA ASN A 49 1.38 7.11 4.11
C ASN A 49 0.41 8.11 4.77
N TRP A 50 0.58 8.32 6.09
CA TRP A 50 -0.30 9.17 6.88
C TRP A 50 -0.33 10.63 6.41
N TYR A 51 0.77 11.16 5.87
CA TYR A 51 0.80 12.52 5.31
C TYR A 51 -0.11 12.61 4.07
N LEU A 52 -0.02 11.63 3.17
CA LEU A 52 -0.88 11.55 2.00
C LEU A 52 -2.34 11.37 2.40
N PHE A 53 -2.63 10.46 3.33
CA PHE A 53 -3.96 10.18 3.84
C PHE A 53 -4.64 11.45 4.37
N PHE A 54 -4.01 12.17 5.29
CA PHE A 54 -4.59 13.40 5.87
C PHE A 54 -4.70 14.53 4.85
N SER A 55 -3.71 14.68 3.95
CA SER A 55 -3.75 15.69 2.90
C SER A 55 -4.93 15.47 1.96
N LEU A 56 -5.12 14.24 1.46
CA LEU A 56 -6.26 13.88 0.61
C LEU A 56 -7.58 14.00 1.37
N SER A 57 -7.63 13.61 2.64
CA SER A 57 -8.82 13.76 3.48
C SER A 57 -9.27 15.21 3.60
N ILE A 58 -8.34 16.14 3.79
CA ILE A 58 -8.65 17.57 3.86
C ILE A 58 -9.16 18.06 2.50
N ILE A 59 -8.49 17.70 1.40
CA ILE A 59 -8.86 18.12 0.05
C ILE A 59 -10.25 17.60 -0.32
N PHE A 60 -10.50 16.30 -0.20
CA PHE A 60 -11.79 15.72 -0.59
C PHE A 60 -12.91 16.20 0.32
N GLY A 61 -12.68 16.29 1.62
CA GLY A 61 -13.65 16.81 2.55
C GLY A 61 -14.02 18.26 2.28
N TRP A 62 -13.02 19.11 1.99
CA TRP A 62 -13.26 20.48 1.57
C TRP A 62 -14.04 20.56 0.26
N MET A 63 -13.67 19.76 -0.73
CA MET A 63 -14.37 19.72 -2.02
C MET A 63 -15.84 19.32 -1.85
N VAL A 64 -16.14 18.29 -1.04
CA VAL A 64 -17.51 17.79 -0.88
C VAL A 64 -18.39 18.75 -0.07
N ILE A 65 -17.86 19.37 0.98
CA ILE A 65 -18.66 20.17 1.91
C ILE A 65 -18.76 21.67 1.51
N TYR A 66 -17.72 22.21 0.88
CA TYR A 66 -17.66 23.64 0.62
C TYR A 66 -17.92 24.04 -0.85
N LEU A 67 -17.66 23.14 -1.81
CA LEU A 67 -17.95 23.44 -3.22
C LEU A 67 -19.45 23.27 -3.50
N LYS A 68 -20.06 24.30 -4.11
CA LYS A 68 -21.48 24.27 -4.52
C LYS A 68 -21.72 23.32 -5.72
N ASN A 69 -20.71 23.15 -6.57
CA ASN A 69 -20.83 22.33 -7.77
C ASN A 69 -20.36 20.91 -7.48
N TYR A 70 -21.32 20.00 -7.26
CA TYR A 70 -21.07 18.61 -6.96
C TYR A 70 -20.25 17.87 -8.03
N LYS A 71 -20.31 18.29 -9.30
CA LYS A 71 -19.53 17.69 -10.39
C LYS A 71 -18.04 17.92 -10.20
N ILE A 72 -17.66 19.14 -9.78
CA ILE A 72 -16.25 19.47 -9.50
C ILE A 72 -15.72 18.65 -8.32
N SER A 73 -16.56 18.35 -7.32
CA SER A 73 -16.18 17.53 -6.19
C SER A 73 -16.13 16.05 -6.54
N LEU A 74 -17.12 15.56 -7.28
CA LEU A 74 -17.31 14.12 -7.50
C LEU A 74 -16.37 13.55 -8.56
N ILE A 75 -16.10 14.27 -9.65
CA ILE A 75 -15.27 13.78 -10.76
C ILE A 75 -13.87 13.34 -10.30
N PRO A 76 -13.07 14.15 -9.57
CA PRO A 76 -11.75 13.72 -9.13
C PRO A 76 -11.81 12.50 -8.21
N ILE A 77 -12.80 12.45 -7.31
CA ILE A 77 -12.99 11.32 -6.39
C ILE A 77 -13.28 10.03 -7.18
N LEU A 78 -14.18 10.10 -8.19
CA LEU A 78 -14.51 8.97 -9.04
C LEU A 78 -13.31 8.50 -9.87
N ILE A 79 -12.50 9.41 -10.39
CA ILE A 79 -11.28 9.06 -11.14
C ILE A 79 -10.34 8.28 -10.23
N ILE A 80 -10.05 8.77 -9.02
CA ILE A 80 -9.15 8.09 -8.09
C ILE A 80 -9.76 6.78 -7.60
N ALA A 81 -11.08 6.74 -7.32
CA ALA A 81 -11.78 5.51 -6.95
C ALA A 81 -11.67 4.44 -8.05
N THR A 82 -11.82 4.84 -9.31
CA THR A 82 -11.63 3.92 -10.43
C THR A 82 -10.19 3.41 -10.48
N LEU A 83 -9.19 4.29 -10.37
CA LEU A 83 -7.78 3.90 -10.40
C LEU A 83 -7.40 2.95 -9.25
N THR A 84 -7.86 3.23 -8.03
CA THR A 84 -7.61 2.33 -6.89
C THR A 84 -8.34 1.01 -7.02
N SER A 85 -9.57 1.01 -7.52
CA SER A 85 -10.34 -0.22 -7.76
C SER A 85 -9.74 -1.10 -8.88
N LEU A 86 -9.00 -0.52 -9.83
CA LEU A 86 -8.29 -1.31 -10.85
C LEU A 86 -7.24 -2.25 -10.26
N THR A 87 -6.73 -2.00 -9.05
CA THR A 87 -5.81 -2.92 -8.38
C THR A 87 -6.44 -4.27 -8.02
N LEU A 88 -7.78 -4.36 -8.03
CA LEU A 88 -8.49 -5.63 -7.87
C LEU A 88 -8.34 -6.57 -9.08
N PHE A 89 -7.82 -6.08 -10.21
CA PHE A 89 -7.42 -6.95 -11.33
C PHE A 89 -6.00 -7.45 -11.11
N GLU A 90 -5.77 -8.74 -11.32
CA GLU A 90 -4.52 -9.44 -11.02
C GLU A 90 -3.27 -8.71 -11.53
N ASN A 91 -3.21 -8.39 -12.82
CA ASN A 91 -2.05 -7.74 -13.42
C ASN A 91 -1.75 -6.36 -12.83
N ILE A 92 -2.79 -5.60 -12.48
CA ILE A 92 -2.65 -4.23 -11.97
C ILE A 92 -2.29 -4.28 -10.48
N GLY A 93 -2.97 -5.13 -9.70
CA GLY A 93 -2.69 -5.32 -8.28
C GLY A 93 -1.27 -5.84 -8.04
N TYR A 94 -0.82 -6.80 -8.86
CA TYR A 94 0.55 -7.30 -8.80
C TYR A 94 1.57 -6.19 -9.07
N LYS A 95 1.40 -5.41 -10.16
CA LYS A 95 2.30 -4.30 -10.49
C LYS A 95 2.29 -3.18 -9.45
N ALA A 96 1.13 -2.90 -8.86
CA ALA A 96 1.01 -1.94 -7.78
C ALA A 96 1.83 -2.39 -6.56
N GLY A 97 1.70 -3.65 -6.16
CA GLY A 97 2.49 -4.25 -5.08
C GLY A 97 3.99 -4.26 -5.37
N GLU A 98 4.38 -4.62 -6.61
CA GLU A 98 5.77 -4.55 -7.06
C GLU A 98 6.33 -3.12 -6.93
N ALA A 99 5.57 -2.12 -7.39
CA ALA A 99 6.00 -0.72 -7.31
C ALA A 99 6.07 -0.19 -5.87
N MET A 100 5.21 -0.67 -4.98
CA MET A 100 5.17 -0.23 -3.58
C MET A 100 6.24 -0.89 -2.72
N PHE A 101 6.51 -2.18 -2.92
CA PHE A 101 7.26 -2.99 -1.96
C PHE A 101 8.58 -3.56 -2.49
N MET A 102 8.66 -3.85 -3.80
CA MET A 102 9.84 -4.52 -4.32
C MET A 102 11.04 -3.59 -4.41
N LYS A 103 12.14 -4.00 -3.77
CA LYS A 103 13.44 -3.34 -3.89
C LYS A 103 14.38 -4.29 -4.63
N LYS A 104 14.82 -3.89 -5.83
CA LYS A 104 15.64 -4.73 -6.72
C LYS A 104 17.13 -4.55 -6.45
N ASN A 105 17.90 -5.61 -6.71
CA ASN A 105 19.37 -5.63 -6.65
C ASN A 105 19.91 -5.22 -5.27
N ILE A 106 19.35 -5.80 -4.22
CA ILE A 106 19.76 -5.56 -2.84
C ILE A 106 20.70 -6.68 -2.39
N THR A 107 21.75 -6.32 -1.66
CA THR A 107 22.62 -7.27 -0.96
C THR A 107 22.30 -7.21 0.52
N LEU A 108 21.94 -8.35 1.12
CA LEU A 108 21.73 -8.50 2.54
C LEU A 108 22.87 -9.31 3.15
N HIS A 109 23.43 -8.83 4.24
CA HIS A 109 24.50 -9.50 4.98
C HIS A 109 23.94 -10.12 6.27
N SER A 110 24.22 -11.40 6.45
CA SER A 110 24.00 -12.13 7.70
C SER A 110 25.34 -12.58 8.24
N ALA A 111 25.42 -13.00 9.50
CA ALA A 111 26.63 -13.48 10.15
C ALA A 111 27.32 -14.65 9.40
N LYS A 112 26.57 -15.43 8.60
CA LYS A 112 27.07 -16.61 7.89
C LYS A 112 27.00 -16.52 6.36
N PHE A 113 26.10 -15.73 5.83
CA PHE A 113 25.77 -15.70 4.41
C PHE A 113 25.58 -14.27 3.91
N THR A 114 25.88 -14.06 2.64
CA THR A 114 25.52 -12.87 1.89
C THR A 114 24.49 -13.26 0.85
N TYR A 115 23.34 -12.58 0.84
CA TYR A 115 22.24 -12.82 -0.08
C TYR A 115 22.20 -11.70 -1.12
N ILE A 116 22.10 -12.05 -2.40
CA ILE A 116 22.04 -11.08 -3.51
C ILE A 116 20.72 -11.31 -4.27
N GLY A 117 19.87 -10.29 -4.33
CA GLY A 117 18.57 -10.45 -4.97
C GLY A 117 17.61 -9.29 -4.78
N ASN A 118 16.35 -9.60 -4.60
CA ASN A 118 15.30 -8.60 -4.51
C ASN A 118 14.51 -8.77 -3.20
N ILE A 119 14.32 -7.66 -2.46
CA ILE A 119 13.35 -7.65 -1.37
C ILE A 119 11.96 -7.61 -1.99
N ILE A 120 11.13 -8.61 -1.68
CA ILE A 120 9.74 -8.67 -2.09
C ILE A 120 8.88 -7.87 -1.11
N TYR A 121 9.06 -8.15 0.19
CA TYR A 121 8.33 -7.45 1.24
C TYR A 121 9.21 -7.28 2.48
N ASP A 122 9.21 -6.06 3.02
CA ASP A 122 9.98 -5.68 4.21
C ASP A 122 9.03 -5.59 5.42
N GLY A 123 8.73 -6.74 6.05
CA GLY A 123 7.83 -6.83 7.20
C GLY A 123 8.47 -6.34 8.51
N ARG A 124 7.73 -6.40 9.61
CA ARG A 124 8.20 -5.93 10.93
C ARG A 124 9.38 -6.73 11.45
N GLU A 125 9.29 -8.06 11.41
CA GLU A 125 10.27 -8.99 11.99
C GLU A 125 11.07 -9.73 10.93
N GLU A 126 10.49 -9.92 9.76
CA GLU A 126 11.02 -10.75 8.69
C GLU A 126 10.99 -10.01 7.36
N ILE A 127 11.96 -10.33 6.50
CA ILE A 127 12.05 -9.87 5.12
C ILE A 127 11.78 -11.05 4.20
N THR A 128 10.81 -10.92 3.30
CA THR A 128 10.63 -11.85 2.18
C THR A 128 11.54 -11.42 1.06
N PHE A 129 12.46 -12.30 0.69
CA PHE A 129 13.56 -12.01 -0.24
C PHE A 129 13.62 -13.05 -1.34
N TYR A 130 13.77 -12.60 -2.58
CA TYR A 130 14.06 -13.48 -3.71
C TYR A 130 15.58 -13.52 -3.92
N ASP A 131 16.18 -14.66 -3.66
CA ASP A 131 17.59 -14.90 -3.82
C ASP A 131 17.91 -15.30 -5.28
N ASN A 132 18.76 -14.52 -5.93
CA ASN A 132 19.13 -14.76 -7.34
C ASN A 132 20.02 -16.00 -7.52
N GLU A 133 20.85 -16.33 -6.53
CA GLU A 133 21.74 -17.49 -6.60
C GLU A 133 20.97 -18.78 -6.40
N LEU A 134 20.04 -18.80 -5.44
CA LEU A 134 19.21 -19.96 -5.15
C LEU A 134 17.98 -20.06 -6.05
N SER A 135 17.67 -18.98 -6.82
CA SER A 135 16.46 -18.84 -7.67
C SER A 135 15.18 -19.17 -6.93
N LYS A 136 15.07 -18.74 -5.67
CA LYS A 136 13.90 -19.00 -4.83
C LYS A 136 13.61 -17.87 -3.85
N THR A 137 12.35 -17.80 -3.42
CA THR A 137 11.93 -16.91 -2.33
C THR A 137 12.27 -17.53 -0.98
N ILE A 138 12.89 -16.76 -0.11
CA ILE A 138 13.27 -17.12 1.27
C ILE A 138 12.77 -16.04 2.23
N THR A 139 12.53 -16.44 3.47
CA THR A 139 12.21 -15.53 4.57
C THR A 139 13.40 -15.40 5.49
N ILE A 140 13.85 -14.18 5.74
CA ILE A 140 15.02 -13.86 6.56
C ILE A 140 14.57 -13.05 7.77
N LYS A 141 14.90 -13.46 8.96
CA LYS A 141 14.62 -12.68 10.17
C LYS A 141 15.55 -11.48 10.26
N LYS A 142 14.99 -10.31 10.52
CA LYS A 142 15.77 -9.06 10.62
C LYS A 142 16.86 -9.10 11.68
N LYS A 143 16.63 -9.82 12.78
CA LYS A 143 17.62 -10.02 13.86
C LYS A 143 18.86 -10.80 13.42
N ASP A 144 18.79 -11.54 12.31
CA ASP A 144 19.90 -12.35 11.79
C ASP A 144 20.73 -11.58 10.74
N LEU A 145 20.33 -10.34 10.41
CA LEU A 145 21.02 -9.41 9.52
C LEU A 145 21.96 -8.48 10.30
N ILE A 146 23.06 -8.10 9.64
CA ILE A 146 24.11 -7.21 10.21
C ILE A 146 24.03 -5.85 9.51
#